data_d8dd7de1014d29997968cc4aef5b4049
#
_entry.id   d8dd7de1014d29997968cc4aef5b4049
#
_cell.length_a   1.000
_cell.length_b   1.000
_cell.length_c   1.000
_cell.angle_alpha   90.00
_cell.angle_beta   90.00
_cell.angle_gamma   90.00
#
_symmetry.space_group_name_H-M   'P 1'
#
loop_
_entity.id
_entity.type
_entity.pdbx_description
1 polymer ?
#
loop_
_entity_poly.entity_id
_entity_poly.type
_entity_poly.pdbx_seq_one_letter_code
_entity_poly.pdbx_strand_id
1 'polypeptide(L)'
;MVNITVLHNELENFIEEKSGFSVLIKSDNVKILFDVSYSDDIIQNSKKGNIDLSNIDYLVFSHGHIDHTEGLKFINLSDIKNVLAHPDCFQKKYFRLFFLFFKPETATAIFTKFC
;
A
#
# COMPACT_ATOMS: atom_id res chain seq x y z
N MET A 1 -5.91 2.57 23.22
CA MET A 1 -6.01 3.82 22.41
C MET A 1 -5.69 3.50 20.97
N VAL A 2 -6.39 4.08 20.02
CA VAL A 2 -6.13 3.92 18.59
C VAL A 2 -5.44 5.18 18.06
N ASN A 3 -4.30 4.99 17.41
CA ASN A 3 -3.59 6.05 16.72
C ASN A 3 -3.72 5.86 15.21
N ILE A 4 -4.08 6.91 14.52
CA ILE A 4 -4.20 6.95 13.06
C ILE A 4 -3.17 7.96 12.54
N THR A 5 -2.27 7.49 11.71
CA THR A 5 -1.23 8.31 11.10
C THR A 5 -1.38 8.28 9.58
N VAL A 6 -1.64 9.44 8.99
CA VAL A 6 -1.66 9.57 7.52
C VAL A 6 -0.21 9.59 7.04
N LEU A 7 0.18 8.59 6.26
CA LEU A 7 1.51 8.47 5.69
C LEU A 7 1.63 9.21 4.35
N HIS A 8 0.56 9.19 3.57
CA HIS A 8 0.48 9.89 2.31
C HIS A 8 -0.98 10.18 1.96
N ASN A 9 -1.24 11.39 1.49
CA ASN A 9 -2.56 11.80 1.01
C ASN A 9 -2.39 12.96 0.03
N GLU A 10 -2.12 12.65 -1.22
CA GLU A 10 -2.08 13.64 -2.29
C GLU A 10 -3.16 13.36 -3.33
N LEU A 11 -4.11 14.28 -3.38
CA LEU A 11 -5.23 14.26 -4.32
C LEU A 11 -5.05 15.25 -5.48
N GLU A 12 -4.07 16.15 -5.38
CA GLU A 12 -4.12 17.41 -6.14
C GLU A 12 -3.31 17.44 -7.43
N ASN A 13 -2.56 16.44 -7.77
CA ASN A 13 -1.80 16.52 -9.01
C ASN A 13 -2.13 15.34 -9.91
N PHE A 14 -2.58 15.66 -11.10
CA PHE A 14 -2.71 14.74 -12.24
C PHE A 14 -1.39 14.05 -12.62
N ILE A 15 -0.38 14.16 -11.79
CA ILE A 15 0.89 13.48 -11.89
C ILE A 15 0.78 12.22 -11.04
N GLU A 16 0.56 11.11 -11.66
CA GLU A 16 0.37 9.79 -11.01
C GLU A 16 1.47 9.46 -10.00
N GLU A 17 2.69 9.89 -10.25
CA GLU A 17 3.85 9.64 -9.38
C GLU A 17 3.74 10.24 -7.98
N LYS A 18 2.86 11.20 -7.79
CA LYS A 18 2.64 11.86 -6.48
C LYS A 18 1.28 11.56 -5.89
N SER A 19 0.38 10.98 -6.67
CA SER A 19 -0.94 10.61 -6.16
C SER A 19 -0.85 9.41 -5.23
N GLY A 20 -1.80 9.31 -4.34
CA GLY A 20 -1.93 8.14 -3.53
C GLY A 20 -2.47 8.39 -2.13
N PHE A 21 -2.70 7.29 -1.47
CA PHE A 21 -3.22 7.27 -0.12
C PHE A 21 -2.58 6.13 0.68
N SER A 22 -2.21 6.44 1.92
CA SER A 22 -1.76 5.42 2.87
C SER A 22 -1.95 5.91 4.30
N VAL A 23 -2.46 5.04 5.15
CA VAL A 23 -2.70 5.29 6.57
C VAL A 23 -2.17 4.13 7.40
N LEU A 24 -1.45 4.44 8.46
CA LEU A 24 -1.09 3.49 9.50
C LEU A 24 -2.06 3.62 10.67
N ILE A 25 -2.71 2.52 11.02
CA ILE A 25 -3.61 2.42 12.17
C ILE A 25 -2.94 1.53 13.21
N LYS A 26 -2.78 2.04 14.40
CA LYS A 26 -2.10 1.32 15.48
C LYS A 26 -2.95 1.35 16.74
N SER A 27 -3.26 0.17 17.25
CA SER A 27 -3.87 0.00 18.56
C SER A 27 -2.91 -0.76 19.49
N ASP A 28 -3.33 -1.03 20.72
CA ASP A 28 -2.48 -1.72 21.70
C ASP A 28 -2.04 -3.11 21.21
N ASN A 29 -2.84 -3.78 20.40
CA ASN A 29 -2.65 -5.17 20.00
C ASN A 29 -2.50 -5.40 18.50
N VAL A 30 -2.73 -4.40 17.65
CA VAL A 30 -2.73 -4.59 16.19
C VAL A 30 -2.17 -3.36 15.47
N LYS A 31 -1.42 -3.64 14.41
CA LYS A 31 -0.87 -2.65 13.51
C LYS A 31 -1.37 -2.94 12.09
N ILE A 32 -2.11 -2.00 11.52
CA ILE A 32 -2.72 -2.12 10.19
C ILE A 32 -2.16 -1.04 9.30
N LEU A 33 -1.64 -1.44 8.14
CA LEU A 33 -1.31 -0.54 7.05
C LEU A 33 -2.45 -0.58 6.03
N PHE A 34 -3.09 0.54 5.79
CA PHE A 34 -4.21 0.67 4.88
C PHE A 34 -3.77 1.43 3.64
N ASP A 35 -3.77 0.79 2.50
CA ASP A 35 -3.20 1.22 1.24
C ASP A 35 -1.71 1.61 1.32
N VAL A 36 -1.01 1.62 0.20
CA VAL A 36 0.45 1.81 0.17
C VAL A 36 0.91 2.88 -0.81
N SER A 37 -0.01 3.71 -1.30
CA SER A 37 0.32 4.78 -2.24
C SER A 37 0.87 4.27 -3.59
N TYR A 38 1.42 5.16 -4.38
CA TYR A 38 1.97 4.85 -5.71
C TYR A 38 3.48 4.61 -5.68
N SER A 39 4.22 5.43 -4.94
CA SER A 39 5.68 5.47 -4.95
C SER A 39 6.25 5.09 -3.58
N ASP A 40 7.50 5.41 -3.35
CA ASP A 40 8.16 5.23 -2.06
C ASP A 40 7.83 6.32 -1.02
N ASP A 41 6.84 7.16 -1.30
CA ASP A 41 6.45 8.28 -0.42
C ASP A 41 6.16 7.84 1.01
N ILE A 42 5.49 6.70 1.18
CA ILE A 42 5.21 6.18 2.52
C ILE A 42 6.51 5.85 3.29
N ILE A 43 7.53 5.37 2.60
CA ILE A 43 8.84 5.08 3.20
C ILE A 43 9.53 6.39 3.58
N GLN A 44 9.54 7.36 2.69
CA GLN A 44 10.14 8.67 2.94
C GLN A 44 9.44 9.40 4.09
N ASN A 45 8.11 9.40 4.07
CA ASN A 45 7.30 10.06 5.09
C ASN A 45 7.42 9.35 6.45
N SER A 46 7.47 8.03 6.48
CA SER A 46 7.67 7.29 7.72
C SER A 46 9.02 7.60 8.34
N LYS A 47 10.08 7.70 7.54
CA LYS A 47 11.41 8.10 8.03
C LYS A 47 11.40 9.51 8.61
N LYS A 48 10.80 10.47 7.90
CA LYS A 48 10.68 11.87 8.37
C LYS A 48 9.90 11.97 9.68
N GLY A 49 8.84 11.18 9.81
CA GLY A 49 7.99 11.15 11.01
C GLY A 49 8.47 10.21 12.12
N ASN A 50 9.60 9.54 11.92
CA ASN A 50 10.09 8.49 12.83
C ASN A 50 9.04 7.43 13.13
N ILE A 51 8.36 6.95 12.09
CA ILE A 51 7.28 5.97 12.15
C ILE A 51 7.83 4.60 11.76
N ASP A 52 7.61 3.62 12.61
CA ASP A 52 8.04 2.25 12.38
C ASP A 52 7.01 1.49 11.54
N LEU A 53 7.42 1.04 10.35
CA LEU A 53 6.64 0.22 9.42
C LEU A 53 6.99 -1.28 9.50
N SER A 54 7.67 -1.72 10.54
CA SER A 54 7.92 -3.15 10.78
C SER A 54 6.74 -3.81 11.49
N ASN A 55 6.69 -5.13 11.44
CA ASN A 55 5.69 -5.95 12.17
C ASN A 55 4.24 -5.53 11.94
N ILE A 56 3.88 -5.32 10.69
CA ILE A 56 2.50 -5.01 10.27
C ILE A 56 1.68 -6.29 10.37
N ASP A 57 0.62 -6.27 11.18
CA ASP A 57 -0.26 -7.43 11.33
C ASP A 57 -1.15 -7.63 10.11
N TYR A 58 -1.66 -6.54 9.55
CA TYR A 58 -2.50 -6.57 8.37
C TYR A 58 -2.13 -5.43 7.40
N LEU A 59 -1.91 -5.79 6.14
CA LEU A 59 -1.97 -4.84 5.02
C LEU A 59 -3.35 -4.97 4.38
N VAL A 60 -4.10 -3.88 4.33
CA VAL A 60 -5.44 -3.83 3.78
C VAL A 60 -5.46 -2.97 2.52
N PHE A 61 -5.98 -3.49 1.42
CA PHE A 61 -6.20 -2.71 0.20
C PHE A 61 -7.68 -2.33 0.07
N SER A 62 -7.94 -1.04 -0.07
CA SER A 62 -9.29 -0.51 -0.30
C SER A 62 -9.81 -0.89 -1.67
N HIS A 63 -8.97 -0.79 -2.68
CA HIS A 63 -9.24 -1.14 -4.07
C HIS A 63 -7.92 -1.27 -4.84
N GLY A 64 -7.98 -1.69 -6.09
CA GLY A 64 -6.78 -2.05 -6.85
C GLY A 64 -6.24 -0.96 -7.77
N HIS A 65 -6.54 0.32 -7.57
CA HIS A 65 -5.89 1.38 -8.32
C HIS A 65 -4.42 1.51 -7.94
N ILE A 66 -3.59 1.89 -8.93
CA ILE A 66 -2.13 1.92 -8.77
C ILE A 66 -1.66 2.92 -7.71
N ASP A 67 -2.37 4.01 -7.53
CA ASP A 67 -2.10 5.02 -6.52
C ASP A 67 -2.41 4.57 -5.08
N HIS A 68 -2.94 3.36 -4.93
CA HIS A 68 -3.18 2.71 -3.63
C HIS A 68 -2.37 1.43 -3.44
N THR A 69 -1.84 0.84 -4.51
CA THR A 69 -1.23 -0.51 -4.48
C THR A 69 0.22 -0.56 -4.91
N GLU A 70 0.68 0.34 -5.77
CA GLU A 70 1.99 0.26 -6.41
C GLU A 70 3.16 0.45 -5.43
N GLY A 71 2.95 1.18 -4.35
CA GLY A 71 3.94 1.38 -3.29
C GLY A 71 4.37 0.10 -2.58
N LEU A 72 3.64 -1.00 -2.78
CA LEU A 72 3.97 -2.30 -2.19
C LEU A 72 5.37 -2.79 -2.56
N LYS A 73 5.84 -2.47 -3.75
CA LYS A 73 7.19 -2.85 -4.21
C LYS A 73 8.33 -2.24 -3.39
N PHE A 74 8.06 -1.20 -2.62
CA PHE A 74 9.05 -0.54 -1.77
C PHE A 74 9.02 -1.01 -0.32
N ILE A 75 8.03 -1.82 0.05
CA ILE A 75 7.87 -2.36 1.40
C ILE A 75 8.55 -3.72 1.48
N ASN A 76 9.22 -3.98 2.60
CA ASN A 76 9.72 -5.30 2.87
C ASN A 76 8.56 -6.24 3.23
N LEU A 77 8.26 -7.20 2.36
CA LEU A 77 7.16 -8.14 2.54
C LEU A 77 7.30 -9.01 3.80
N SER A 78 8.51 -9.17 4.33
CA SER A 78 8.73 -9.89 5.59
C SER A 78 8.17 -9.15 6.80
N ASP A 79 7.93 -7.85 6.69
CA ASP A 79 7.32 -7.04 7.74
C ASP A 79 5.79 -7.13 7.77
N ILE A 80 5.18 -7.82 6.81
CA ILE A 80 3.73 -7.96 6.69
C ILE A 80 3.32 -9.40 7.01
N LYS A 81 2.45 -9.56 8.01
CA LYS A 81 1.96 -10.89 8.42
C LYS A 81 0.80 -11.38 7.56
N ASN A 82 -0.16 -10.51 7.28
CA ASN A 82 -1.38 -10.85 6.53
C ASN A 82 -1.74 -9.75 5.54
N VAL A 83 -2.37 -10.14 4.43
CA VAL A 83 -2.93 -9.21 3.44
C VAL A 83 -4.43 -9.45 3.30
N LEU A 84 -5.20 -8.38 3.38
CA LEU A 84 -6.64 -8.37 3.14
C LEU A 84 -6.94 -7.51 1.91
N ALA A 85 -7.52 -8.12 0.90
CA ALA A 85 -7.91 -7.45 -0.32
C ALA A 85 -9.06 -8.18 -1.00
N HIS A 86 -9.91 -7.43 -1.69
CA HIS A 86 -10.87 -8.07 -2.60
C HIS A 86 -10.10 -8.71 -3.77
N PRO A 87 -10.50 -9.89 -4.27
CA PRO A 87 -9.82 -10.55 -5.39
C PRO A 87 -9.63 -9.64 -6.61
N ASP A 88 -10.58 -8.76 -6.89
CA ASP A 88 -10.53 -7.82 -8.01
C ASP A 88 -9.45 -6.74 -7.88
N CYS A 89 -8.84 -6.57 -6.70
CA CYS A 89 -7.72 -5.65 -6.54
C CYS A 89 -6.55 -5.99 -7.46
N PHE A 90 -6.39 -7.26 -7.79
CA PHE A 90 -5.25 -7.78 -8.54
C PHE A 90 -5.58 -8.13 -10.00
N GLN A 91 -6.79 -7.86 -10.43
CA GLN A 91 -7.15 -8.03 -11.84
C GLN A 91 -6.52 -6.93 -12.70
N LYS A 92 -6.18 -7.30 -13.94
CA LYS A 92 -5.69 -6.34 -14.94
C LYS A 92 -6.71 -5.24 -15.14
N LYS A 93 -6.35 -4.03 -14.77
CA LYS A 93 -7.18 -2.85 -14.98
C LYS A 93 -6.67 -2.11 -16.21
N TYR A 94 -7.50 -2.07 -17.25
CA TYR A 94 -7.20 -1.36 -18.48
C TYR A 94 -7.60 0.11 -18.30
N PHE A 95 -6.64 0.95 -17.94
CA PHE A 95 -6.77 2.38 -18.23
C PHE A 95 -6.34 2.59 -19.68
N ARG A 96 -7.18 3.23 -20.49
CA ARG A 96 -6.98 3.41 -21.93
C ARG A 96 -5.71 4.18 -22.34
N LEU A 97 -5.00 4.77 -21.38
CA LEU A 97 -3.81 5.61 -21.59
C LEU A 97 -2.57 5.16 -20.83
N PHE A 98 -2.66 4.23 -19.86
CA PHE A 98 -1.52 3.83 -19.03
C PHE A 98 -1.40 2.31 -18.97
N PHE A 99 -0.77 1.78 -20.02
CA PHE A 99 -0.56 0.35 -20.25
C PHE A 99 0.52 -0.27 -19.34
N LEU A 100 1.09 0.45 -18.36
CA LEU A 100 2.48 0.19 -18.07
C LEU A 100 2.85 -0.34 -16.70
N PHE A 101 2.02 -0.33 -15.62
CA PHE A 101 2.67 -0.44 -14.31
C PHE A 101 2.11 -1.42 -13.28
N PHE A 102 1.08 -2.16 -13.54
CA PHE A 102 0.75 -3.27 -12.66
C PHE A 102 1.38 -4.56 -13.20
N LYS A 103 2.52 -4.95 -12.63
CA LYS A 103 3.07 -6.27 -12.90
C LYS A 103 2.23 -7.30 -12.13
N PRO A 104 1.55 -8.22 -12.84
CA PRO A 104 0.81 -9.32 -12.20
C PRO A 104 1.67 -10.14 -11.23
N GLU A 105 2.97 -10.11 -11.44
CA GLU A 105 3.97 -10.82 -10.65
C GLU A 105 4.00 -10.39 -9.18
N THR A 106 3.77 -9.10 -8.89
CA THR A 106 3.77 -8.62 -7.50
C THR A 106 2.55 -9.12 -6.74
N ALA A 107 1.39 -9.07 -7.39
CA ALA A 107 0.15 -9.60 -6.81
C ALA A 107 0.20 -11.11 -6.62
N THR A 108 0.73 -11.83 -7.60
CA THR A 108 0.90 -13.30 -7.53
C THR A 108 1.89 -13.68 -6.42
N ALA A 109 2.98 -12.94 -6.26
CA ALA A 109 3.95 -13.18 -5.20
C ALA A 109 3.36 -12.95 -3.80
N ILE A 110 2.45 -11.97 -3.66
CA ILE A 110 1.76 -11.73 -2.40
C ILE A 110 0.78 -12.87 -2.11
N PHE A 111 -0.03 -13.26 -3.09
CA PHE A 111 -0.95 -14.38 -2.94
C PHE A 111 -0.24 -15.68 -2.59
N THR A 112 0.86 -16.01 -3.27
CA THR A 112 1.66 -17.21 -2.95
C THR A 112 2.32 -17.16 -1.59
N LYS A 113 2.62 -15.99 -1.06
CA LYS A 113 3.22 -15.85 0.27
C LYS A 113 2.18 -16.04 1.39
N PHE A 114 0.93 -15.62 1.18
CA PHE A 114 -0.12 -15.59 2.20
C PHE A 114 -1.24 -16.61 1.99
N CYS A 115 -1.27 -17.30 0.88
CA CYS A 115 -2.05 -18.49 0.66
C CYS A 115 -1.22 -19.74 0.83
#